data_73c2660e72c28d7233bff557ececa28d
#
_entry.id   73c2660e72c28d7233bff557ececa28d
#
_cell.length_a   1.000
_cell.length_b   1.000
_cell.length_c   1.000
_cell.angle_alpha   90.00
_cell.angle_beta   90.00
_cell.angle_gamma   90.00
#
_symmetry.space_group_name_H-M   'P 1'
#
loop_
_entity.id
_entity.type
_entity.pdbx_description
1 polymer ?
#
loop_
_entity_poly.entity_id
_entity_poly.type
_entity_poly.pdbx_seq_one_letter_code
_entity_poly.pdbx_strand_id
1 'polypeptide(L)'
;MEPEKMAVVGVTLVVVIVGMLVGVSFLTFPASGDGGHVQLTRTSQDIDLLELGLEVPDTWTFEMSDGTTVTLSDLEGQVVLIDLMATWCSSCATQNGYLETAYDNLGGTAVIISLTVDTTETTTMMADYKTNNDLPWAHGVDNRQFLDYFSISSVPSMVLIDSNGFFRYFHIGLWSSASISTTVASIVS
;
A
#
# COMPACT_ATOMS: atom_id res chain seq x y z
N MET A 1 10.87 -48.99 28.42
CA MET A 1 10.09 -47.72 28.35
C MET A 1 11.10 -46.60 28.29
N GLU A 2 11.26 -46.03 27.12
CA GLU A 2 12.33 -45.09 26.82
C GLU A 2 12.08 -43.70 27.44
N PRO A 3 13.12 -43.02 27.96
CA PRO A 3 12.99 -41.76 28.67
C PRO A 3 12.72 -40.55 27.76
N GLU A 4 12.74 -40.69 26.43
CA GLU A 4 12.55 -39.58 25.49
C GLU A 4 11.12 -39.03 25.38
N LYS A 5 10.11 -39.80 25.77
CA LYS A 5 8.71 -39.37 25.62
C LYS A 5 8.17 -38.49 26.75
N MET A 6 8.90 -38.34 27.84
CA MET A 6 8.48 -37.48 28.97
C MET A 6 8.95 -36.04 28.91
N ALA A 7 9.94 -35.73 28.08
CA ALA A 7 10.47 -34.35 27.98
C ALA A 7 9.61 -33.42 27.11
N VAL A 8 8.83 -33.97 26.18
CA VAL A 8 8.05 -33.14 25.22
C VAL A 8 6.73 -32.64 25.84
N VAL A 9 6.16 -33.36 26.81
CA VAL A 9 4.89 -32.99 27.45
C VAL A 9 5.07 -31.85 28.48
N GLY A 10 6.26 -31.74 29.08
CA GLY A 10 6.55 -30.71 30.08
C GLY A 10 6.72 -29.29 29.50
N VAL A 11 7.26 -29.19 28.29
CA VAL A 11 7.51 -27.89 27.64
C VAL A 11 6.23 -27.27 27.10
N THR A 12 5.30 -28.08 26.60
CA THR A 12 4.02 -27.60 26.04
C THR A 12 3.10 -27.05 27.14
N LEU A 13 3.16 -27.59 28.36
CA LEU A 13 2.31 -27.15 29.47
C LEU A 13 2.76 -25.82 30.08
N VAL A 14 4.06 -25.54 30.08
CA VAL A 14 4.62 -24.28 30.63
C VAL A 14 4.33 -23.09 29.72
N VAL A 15 4.32 -23.29 28.39
CA VAL A 15 4.02 -22.22 27.41
C VAL A 15 2.54 -21.79 27.46
N VAL A 16 1.62 -22.74 27.71
CA VAL A 16 0.19 -22.44 27.83
C VAL A 16 -0.14 -21.67 29.11
N ILE A 17 0.56 -21.92 30.22
CA ILE A 17 0.29 -21.23 31.50
C ILE A 17 0.84 -19.79 31.50
N VAL A 18 1.98 -19.55 30.85
CA VAL A 18 2.56 -18.18 30.74
C VAL A 18 1.74 -17.31 29.78
N GLY A 19 1.15 -17.89 28.72
CA GLY A 19 0.25 -17.18 27.81
C GLY A 19 -1.06 -16.68 28.44
N MET A 20 -1.52 -17.35 29.50
CA MET A 20 -2.80 -17.01 30.16
C MET A 20 -2.65 -15.87 31.19
N LEU A 21 -1.42 -15.55 31.63
CA LEU A 21 -1.17 -14.54 32.68
C LEU A 21 -0.81 -13.14 32.12
N VAL A 22 -0.51 -13.00 30.82
CA VAL A 22 -0.02 -11.72 30.26
C VAL A 22 -1.04 -11.09 29.28
N GLY A 23 -2.16 -11.74 28.99
CA GLY A 23 -3.22 -11.15 28.15
C GLY A 23 -2.76 -10.73 26.73
N VAL A 24 -1.67 -11.30 26.22
CA VAL A 24 -1.17 -11.04 24.86
C VAL A 24 -1.83 -12.05 23.92
N SER A 25 -2.83 -11.60 23.17
CA SER A 25 -3.37 -12.36 22.05
C SER A 25 -2.33 -12.41 20.94
N PHE A 26 -1.63 -13.55 20.85
CA PHE A 26 -0.81 -13.81 19.65
C PHE A 26 -1.76 -14.10 18.49
N LEU A 27 -1.89 -13.17 17.56
CA LEU A 27 -2.45 -13.43 16.26
C LEU A 27 -1.45 -14.30 15.50
N THR A 28 -1.71 -15.61 15.47
CA THR A 28 -0.95 -16.51 14.60
C THR A 28 -1.47 -16.34 13.17
N PHE A 29 -0.69 -15.62 12.35
CA PHE A 29 -0.93 -15.59 10.91
C PHE A 29 -0.41 -16.90 10.31
N PRO A 30 -1.21 -17.63 9.53
CA PRO A 30 -0.71 -18.75 8.75
C PRO A 30 0.16 -18.17 7.63
N ALA A 31 1.44 -18.50 7.64
CA ALA A 31 2.31 -18.33 6.48
C ALA A 31 1.88 -19.36 5.42
N SER A 32 0.99 -18.98 4.54
CA SER A 32 0.64 -19.75 3.34
C SER A 32 0.66 -18.78 2.17
N GLY A 33 1.58 -19.01 1.24
CA GLY A 33 1.68 -18.31 -0.02
C GLY A 33 0.49 -18.62 -0.94
N ASP A 34 -0.64 -18.04 -0.63
CA ASP A 34 -1.81 -17.99 -1.50
C ASP A 34 -2.41 -16.59 -1.28
N GLY A 35 -2.66 -15.84 -2.34
CA GLY A 35 -3.01 -14.42 -2.37
C GLY A 35 -3.96 -13.93 -1.28
N GLY A 36 -3.47 -13.86 -0.04
CA GLY A 36 -4.27 -13.54 1.14
C GLY A 36 -4.66 -12.08 1.15
N HIS A 37 -5.96 -11.80 1.05
CA HIS A 37 -6.50 -10.47 1.25
C HIS A 37 -6.18 -9.98 2.66
N VAL A 38 -5.48 -8.85 2.76
CA VAL A 38 -5.23 -8.18 4.05
C VAL A 38 -6.50 -7.44 4.46
N GLN A 39 -7.20 -7.95 5.47
CA GLN A 39 -8.32 -7.24 6.09
C GLN A 39 -7.77 -6.19 7.06
N LEU A 40 -7.70 -4.94 6.61
CA LEU A 40 -7.28 -3.82 7.45
C LEU A 40 -8.45 -3.38 8.35
N THR A 41 -8.32 -3.62 9.65
CA THR A 41 -9.33 -3.16 10.63
C THR A 41 -9.18 -1.65 10.79
N ARG A 42 -10.17 -0.89 10.34
CA ARG A 42 -10.16 0.59 10.31
C ARG A 42 -10.32 1.20 11.69
N THR A 43 -9.22 1.62 12.30
CA THR A 43 -9.24 2.47 13.48
C THR A 43 -8.33 3.70 13.37
N SER A 44 -7.48 3.78 12.34
CA SER A 44 -6.65 4.96 12.05
C SER A 44 -6.64 5.26 10.56
N GLN A 45 -6.41 6.52 10.20
CA GLN A 45 -6.25 6.94 8.80
C GLN A 45 -4.90 6.47 8.22
N ASP A 46 -3.93 6.20 9.09
CA ASP A 46 -2.59 5.73 8.74
C ASP A 46 -2.39 4.32 9.27
N ILE A 47 -1.99 3.41 8.39
CA ILE A 47 -1.61 2.05 8.75
C ILE A 47 -0.14 1.88 8.36
N ASP A 48 0.70 1.70 9.38
CA ASP A 48 2.10 1.32 9.18
C ASP A 48 2.15 -0.17 8.84
N LEU A 49 2.62 -0.49 7.63
CA LEU A 49 2.74 -1.85 7.13
C LEU A 49 4.16 -2.42 7.30
N LEU A 50 5.08 -1.62 7.86
CA LEU A 50 6.49 -1.98 8.00
C LEU A 50 6.70 -3.28 8.78
N GLU A 51 5.94 -3.46 9.87
CA GLU A 51 6.06 -4.65 10.71
C GLU A 51 5.47 -5.91 10.08
N LEU A 52 4.62 -5.77 9.06
CA LEU A 52 3.96 -6.90 8.41
C LEU A 52 4.85 -7.59 7.36
N GLY A 53 5.91 -6.91 6.87
CA GLY A 53 6.83 -7.46 5.88
C GLY A 53 6.14 -7.89 4.59
N LEU A 54 5.10 -7.15 4.17
CA LEU A 54 4.31 -7.47 2.98
C LEU A 54 5.07 -7.04 1.73
N GLU A 55 5.50 -8.01 0.94
CA GLU A 55 6.06 -7.77 -0.39
C GLU A 55 4.95 -7.40 -1.39
N VAL A 56 5.28 -6.47 -2.26
CA VAL A 56 4.42 -6.11 -3.39
C VAL A 56 4.51 -7.24 -4.42
N PRO A 57 3.37 -7.73 -4.96
CA PRO A 57 3.41 -8.68 -6.06
C PRO A 57 4.12 -8.07 -7.27
N ASP A 58 5.26 -8.61 -7.65
CA ASP A 58 6.12 -8.16 -8.76
C ASP A 58 5.44 -8.25 -10.13
N THR A 59 4.41 -9.08 -10.23
CA THR A 59 3.62 -9.31 -11.46
C THR A 59 2.51 -8.28 -11.69
N TRP A 60 2.28 -7.36 -10.77
CA TRP A 60 1.22 -6.36 -10.94
C TRP A 60 1.58 -5.36 -12.04
N THR A 61 0.66 -5.23 -13.00
CA THR A 61 0.81 -4.39 -14.18
C THR A 61 -0.33 -3.40 -14.31
N PHE A 62 -0.01 -2.17 -14.69
CA PHE A 62 -0.97 -1.09 -14.85
C PHE A 62 -0.93 -0.55 -16.28
N GLU A 63 -2.10 -0.38 -16.88
CA GLU A 63 -2.24 0.31 -18.16
C GLU A 63 -2.22 1.81 -17.90
N MET A 64 -1.22 2.50 -18.46
CA MET A 64 -1.00 3.91 -18.23
C MET A 64 -1.74 4.77 -19.27
N SER A 65 -2.03 6.00 -18.88
CA SER A 65 -2.76 6.98 -19.71
C SER A 65 -1.99 7.45 -20.95
N ASP A 66 -0.69 7.20 -21.01
CA ASP A 66 0.18 7.49 -22.18
C ASP A 66 0.28 6.30 -23.16
N GLY A 67 -0.46 5.20 -22.89
CA GLY A 67 -0.47 3.99 -23.70
C GLY A 67 0.64 2.99 -23.36
N THR A 68 1.47 3.27 -22.36
CA THR A 68 2.46 2.32 -21.86
C THR A 68 1.85 1.37 -20.83
N THR A 69 2.58 0.30 -20.49
CA THR A 69 2.28 -0.59 -19.37
C THR A 69 3.44 -0.48 -18.38
N VAL A 70 3.13 -0.31 -17.11
CA VAL A 70 4.11 -0.31 -16.01
C VAL A 70 3.89 -1.55 -15.15
N THR A 71 4.93 -2.30 -14.89
CA THR A 71 4.95 -3.40 -13.92
C THR A 71 5.60 -2.90 -12.63
N LEU A 72 5.13 -3.33 -11.46
CA LEU A 72 5.76 -2.89 -10.20
C LEU A 72 7.24 -3.28 -10.11
N SER A 73 7.65 -4.39 -10.72
CA SER A 73 9.07 -4.77 -10.83
C SER A 73 9.91 -3.78 -11.65
N ASP A 74 9.31 -3.01 -12.57
CA ASP A 74 10.01 -1.97 -13.31
C ASP A 74 10.40 -0.77 -12.42
N LEU A 75 9.79 -0.68 -11.23
CA LEU A 75 10.00 0.39 -10.26
C LEU A 75 10.93 -0.02 -9.10
N GLU A 76 11.50 -1.22 -9.14
CA GLU A 76 12.50 -1.64 -8.15
C GLU A 76 13.65 -0.62 -8.03
N GLY A 77 14.11 -0.42 -6.81
CA GLY A 77 15.12 0.58 -6.50
C GLY A 77 14.57 1.98 -6.29
N GLN A 78 13.27 2.20 -6.50
CA GLN A 78 12.60 3.49 -6.30
C GLN A 78 11.57 3.40 -5.18
N VAL A 79 11.42 4.48 -4.42
CA VAL A 79 10.26 4.66 -3.54
C VAL A 79 9.07 5.07 -4.41
N VAL A 80 7.92 4.41 -4.22
CA VAL A 80 6.73 4.66 -5.04
C VAL A 80 5.55 5.04 -4.16
N LEU A 81 4.93 6.17 -4.48
CA LEU A 81 3.66 6.61 -3.90
C LEU A 81 2.54 6.35 -4.91
N ILE A 82 1.68 5.40 -4.61
CA ILE A 82 0.48 5.12 -5.37
C ILE A 82 -0.68 5.93 -4.78
N ASP A 83 -1.31 6.77 -5.58
CA ASP A 83 -2.55 7.49 -5.27
C ASP A 83 -3.72 6.75 -5.92
N LEU A 84 -4.59 6.18 -5.10
CA LEU A 84 -5.78 5.44 -5.51
C LEU A 84 -6.97 6.39 -5.51
N MET A 85 -7.51 6.66 -6.69
CA MET A 85 -8.45 7.75 -6.93
C MET A 85 -9.60 7.34 -7.87
N ALA A 86 -10.48 8.28 -8.17
CA ALA A 86 -11.43 8.24 -9.27
C ALA A 86 -11.63 9.66 -9.84
N THR A 87 -11.89 9.79 -11.13
CA THR A 87 -11.98 11.10 -11.80
C THR A 87 -13.13 11.97 -11.33
N TRP A 88 -14.22 11.36 -10.87
CA TRP A 88 -15.42 12.03 -10.31
C TRP A 88 -15.28 12.40 -8.83
N CYS A 89 -14.20 12.01 -8.15
CA CYS A 89 -14.01 12.17 -6.72
C CYS A 89 -13.55 13.60 -6.38
N SER A 90 -14.36 14.40 -5.74
CA SER A 90 -14.03 15.78 -5.37
C SER A 90 -12.92 15.89 -4.33
N SER A 91 -12.82 14.95 -3.40
CA SER A 91 -11.71 14.89 -2.43
C SER A 91 -10.39 14.50 -3.11
N CYS A 92 -10.42 13.68 -4.18
CA CYS A 92 -9.24 13.37 -4.97
C CYS A 92 -8.73 14.62 -5.72
N ALA A 93 -9.63 15.46 -6.23
CA ALA A 93 -9.24 16.75 -6.81
C ALA A 93 -8.55 17.67 -5.77
N THR A 94 -8.99 17.65 -4.50
CA THR A 94 -8.29 18.35 -3.40
C THR A 94 -6.93 17.70 -3.12
N GLN A 95 -6.84 16.38 -3.16
CA GLN A 95 -5.59 15.63 -2.96
C GLN A 95 -4.54 15.97 -4.02
N ASN A 96 -4.92 16.23 -5.26
CA ASN A 96 -3.99 16.65 -6.32
C ASN A 96 -3.15 17.88 -5.90
N GLY A 97 -3.73 18.88 -5.26
CA GLY A 97 -2.98 20.06 -4.79
C GLY A 97 -1.94 19.71 -3.70
N TYR A 98 -2.21 18.69 -2.85
CA TYR A 98 -1.22 18.19 -1.92
C TYR A 98 -0.13 17.37 -2.61
N LEU A 99 -0.50 16.59 -3.63
CA LEU A 99 0.43 15.79 -4.41
C LEU A 99 1.34 16.68 -5.28
N GLU A 100 0.83 17.76 -5.90
CA GLU A 100 1.66 18.73 -6.62
C GLU A 100 2.75 19.31 -5.73
N THR A 101 2.36 19.79 -4.54
CA THR A 101 3.32 20.31 -3.56
C THR A 101 4.31 19.23 -3.10
N ALA A 102 3.83 18.00 -2.90
CA ALA A 102 4.70 16.88 -2.52
C ALA A 102 5.65 16.51 -3.66
N TYR A 103 5.18 16.49 -4.91
CA TYR A 103 5.97 16.19 -6.11
C TYR A 103 7.17 17.15 -6.23
N ASP A 104 6.91 18.44 -6.06
CA ASP A 104 7.96 19.47 -6.08
C ASP A 104 8.97 19.28 -4.94
N ASN A 105 8.47 19.03 -3.72
CA ASN A 105 9.31 18.84 -2.53
C ASN A 105 10.15 17.56 -2.60
N LEU A 106 9.63 16.50 -3.18
CA LEU A 106 10.32 15.21 -3.31
C LEU A 106 11.42 15.24 -4.37
N GLY A 107 11.30 16.11 -5.40
CA GLY A 107 12.38 16.35 -6.37
C GLY A 107 12.90 15.08 -7.04
N GLY A 108 12.04 14.07 -7.25
CA GLY A 108 12.42 12.78 -7.83
C GLY A 108 12.87 11.71 -6.81
N THR A 109 12.84 12.00 -5.50
CA THR A 109 13.16 11.02 -4.45
C THR A 109 12.14 9.87 -4.39
N ALA A 110 10.92 10.11 -4.83
CA ALA A 110 9.89 9.11 -5.01
C ALA A 110 9.15 9.30 -6.33
N VAL A 111 8.69 8.21 -6.91
CA VAL A 111 7.79 8.19 -8.06
C VAL A 111 6.35 8.29 -7.56
N ILE A 112 5.55 9.20 -8.14
CA ILE A 112 4.12 9.29 -7.87
C ILE A 112 3.35 8.70 -9.06
N ILE A 113 2.37 7.85 -8.78
CA ILE A 113 1.48 7.26 -9.79
C ILE A 113 0.05 7.35 -9.25
N SER A 114 -0.85 8.00 -9.99
CA SER A 114 -2.29 7.98 -9.70
C SER A 114 -2.98 6.90 -10.52
N LEU A 115 -3.69 6.00 -9.84
CA LEU A 115 -4.44 4.90 -10.44
C LEU A 115 -5.93 5.04 -10.11
N THR A 116 -6.79 5.01 -11.13
CA THR A 116 -8.21 4.91 -10.85
C THR A 116 -8.58 3.50 -10.38
N VAL A 117 -9.33 3.43 -9.30
CA VAL A 117 -9.92 2.18 -8.78
C VAL A 117 -11.36 1.98 -9.24
N ASP A 118 -11.93 2.95 -9.98
CA ASP A 118 -13.24 2.79 -10.58
C ASP A 118 -13.13 1.92 -11.84
N THR A 119 -13.69 0.73 -11.78
CA THR A 119 -13.60 -0.28 -12.85
C THR A 119 -14.33 0.12 -14.15
N THR A 120 -15.04 1.23 -14.15
CA THR A 120 -15.71 1.78 -15.34
C THR A 120 -14.89 2.86 -16.04
N GLU A 121 -13.84 3.37 -15.38
CA GLU A 121 -12.93 4.36 -15.94
C GLU A 121 -11.86 3.71 -16.82
N THR A 122 -11.39 4.45 -17.81
CA THR A 122 -10.44 3.99 -18.82
C THR A 122 -9.16 4.80 -18.80
N THR A 123 -8.11 4.29 -19.44
CA THR A 123 -6.83 5.02 -19.63
C THR A 123 -7.05 6.36 -20.37
N THR A 124 -8.02 6.44 -21.29
CA THR A 124 -8.38 7.70 -21.96
C THR A 124 -8.96 8.71 -20.98
N MET A 125 -9.88 8.28 -20.10
CA MET A 125 -10.43 9.16 -19.06
C MET A 125 -9.33 9.66 -18.11
N MET A 126 -8.37 8.81 -17.77
CA MET A 126 -7.21 9.19 -16.96
C MET A 126 -6.27 10.16 -17.70
N ALA A 127 -6.10 10.03 -19.02
CA ALA A 127 -5.33 10.97 -19.84
C ALA A 127 -6.00 12.35 -19.89
N ASP A 128 -7.32 12.39 -20.08
CA ASP A 128 -8.11 13.62 -20.05
C ASP A 128 -8.06 14.29 -18.67
N TYR A 129 -8.21 13.50 -17.60
CA TYR A 129 -8.12 14.00 -16.22
C TYR A 129 -6.76 14.61 -15.92
N LYS A 130 -5.67 13.91 -16.24
CA LYS A 130 -4.30 14.40 -16.10
C LYS A 130 -4.09 15.73 -16.84
N THR A 131 -4.52 15.79 -18.10
CA THR A 131 -4.35 16.96 -18.95
C THR A 131 -5.15 18.16 -18.45
N ASN A 132 -6.43 17.92 -18.07
CA ASN A 132 -7.33 18.99 -17.63
C ASN A 132 -6.93 19.59 -16.26
N ASN A 133 -6.14 18.87 -15.47
CA ASN A 133 -5.64 19.32 -14.17
C ASN A 133 -4.14 19.65 -14.16
N ASP A 134 -3.45 19.63 -15.31
CA ASP A 134 -2.01 19.90 -15.47
C ASP A 134 -1.10 19.06 -14.54
N LEU A 135 -1.44 17.79 -14.31
CA LEU A 135 -0.73 16.94 -13.35
C LEU A 135 0.55 16.36 -13.98
N PRO A 136 1.75 16.56 -13.37
CA PRO A 136 3.02 16.17 -13.99
C PRO A 136 3.37 14.69 -13.88
N TRP A 137 2.79 13.96 -12.91
CA TRP A 137 3.11 12.54 -12.67
C TRP A 137 2.30 11.58 -13.52
N ALA A 138 2.61 10.27 -13.42
CA ALA A 138 1.99 9.22 -14.20
C ALA A 138 0.56 8.90 -13.72
N HIS A 139 -0.34 8.60 -14.66
CA HIS A 139 -1.72 8.21 -14.40
C HIS A 139 -2.06 6.93 -15.14
N GLY A 140 -2.90 6.08 -14.56
CA GLY A 140 -3.30 4.80 -15.15
C GLY A 140 -4.52 4.18 -14.47
N VAL A 141 -4.73 2.89 -14.73
CA VAL A 141 -5.86 2.10 -14.23
C VAL A 141 -5.35 1.01 -13.29
N ASP A 142 -5.98 0.84 -12.12
CA ASP A 142 -5.59 -0.15 -11.11
C ASP A 142 -5.82 -1.61 -11.56
N ASN A 143 -6.72 -1.87 -12.51
CA ASN A 143 -7.11 -3.23 -12.92
C ASN A 143 -7.51 -4.13 -11.73
N ARG A 144 -8.07 -3.55 -10.67
CA ARG A 144 -8.51 -4.19 -9.41
C ARG A 144 -7.39 -4.74 -8.52
N GLN A 145 -6.12 -4.46 -8.79
CA GLN A 145 -5.00 -5.05 -8.04
C GLN A 145 -4.92 -4.46 -6.62
N PHE A 146 -4.74 -3.15 -6.49
CA PHE A 146 -4.80 -2.48 -5.18
C PHE A 146 -6.21 -2.50 -4.59
N LEU A 147 -7.25 -2.30 -5.44
CA LEU A 147 -8.65 -2.29 -5.03
C LEU A 147 -9.00 -3.56 -4.23
N ASP A 148 -8.69 -4.73 -4.79
CA ASP A 148 -9.04 -6.01 -4.18
C ASP A 148 -8.08 -6.36 -3.03
N TYR A 149 -6.77 -6.14 -3.19
CA TYR A 149 -5.77 -6.49 -2.19
C TYR A 149 -5.98 -5.75 -0.86
N PHE A 150 -6.19 -4.44 -0.92
CA PHE A 150 -6.43 -3.61 0.27
C PHE A 150 -7.92 -3.43 0.60
N SER A 151 -8.83 -4.07 -0.15
CA SER A 151 -10.28 -3.91 0.01
C SER A 151 -10.69 -2.43 0.03
N ILE A 152 -10.19 -1.65 -0.94
CA ILE A 152 -10.40 -0.21 -1.03
C ILE A 152 -11.90 0.09 -1.12
N SER A 153 -12.39 0.88 -0.18
CA SER A 153 -13.82 1.25 -0.10
C SER A 153 -14.05 2.75 -0.07
N SER A 154 -12.97 3.53 -0.12
CA SER A 154 -13.04 5.00 -0.19
C SER A 154 -11.81 5.55 -0.89
N VAL A 155 -11.98 6.66 -1.60
CA VAL A 155 -10.93 7.41 -2.27
C VAL A 155 -10.97 8.88 -1.78
N PRO A 156 -9.82 9.58 -1.76
CA PRO A 156 -8.50 9.08 -2.08
C PRO A 156 -7.99 8.09 -1.03
N SER A 157 -7.17 7.13 -1.44
CA SER A 157 -6.36 6.29 -0.56
C SER A 157 -4.97 6.18 -1.16
N MET A 158 -3.95 6.08 -0.33
CA MET A 158 -2.57 6.06 -0.82
C MET A 158 -1.80 4.89 -0.25
N VAL A 159 -0.91 4.33 -1.08
CA VAL A 159 0.00 3.26 -0.71
C VAL A 159 1.43 3.73 -0.94
N LEU A 160 2.31 3.53 0.03
CA LEU A 160 3.73 3.82 -0.10
C LEU A 160 4.52 2.51 -0.13
N ILE A 161 5.36 2.37 -1.15
CA ILE A 161 6.20 1.20 -1.40
C ILE A 161 7.66 1.67 -1.32
N ASP A 162 8.51 0.90 -0.65
CA ASP A 162 9.94 1.24 -0.59
C ASP A 162 10.73 0.69 -1.80
N SER A 163 12.00 1.06 -1.86
CA SER A 163 12.92 0.67 -2.93
C SER A 163 13.24 -0.84 -2.97
N ASN A 164 12.87 -1.60 -1.95
CA ASN A 164 13.03 -3.04 -1.89
C ASN A 164 11.73 -3.80 -2.28
N GLY A 165 10.67 -3.08 -2.68
CA GLY A 165 9.41 -3.67 -3.09
C GLY A 165 8.50 -4.08 -1.93
N PHE A 166 8.62 -3.45 -0.76
CA PHE A 166 7.74 -3.72 0.37
C PHE A 166 6.73 -2.59 0.56
N PHE A 167 5.48 -2.97 0.87
CA PHE A 167 4.47 -2.02 1.34
C PHE A 167 4.90 -1.42 2.69
N ARG A 168 4.88 -0.09 2.79
CA ARG A 168 5.29 0.63 4.01
C ARG A 168 4.15 1.33 4.70
N TYR A 169 3.30 2.02 3.95
CA TYR A 169 2.16 2.75 4.48
C TYR A 169 0.93 2.57 3.62
N PHE A 170 -0.21 2.56 4.28
CA PHE A 170 -1.52 2.70 3.66
C PHE A 170 -2.26 3.83 4.37
N HIS A 171 -2.66 4.87 3.63
CA HIS A 171 -3.39 6.03 4.13
C HIS A 171 -4.77 6.11 3.50
N ILE A 172 -5.80 6.43 4.29
CA ILE A 172 -7.17 6.60 3.82
C ILE A 172 -7.59 8.05 3.99
N GLY A 173 -8.07 8.67 2.93
CA GLY A 173 -8.52 10.05 2.90
C GLY A 173 -7.44 11.05 2.47
N LEU A 174 -7.65 12.33 2.78
CA LEU A 174 -6.71 13.38 2.41
C LEU A 174 -5.39 13.26 3.20
N TRP A 175 -4.27 13.29 2.47
CA TRP A 175 -2.93 13.25 3.05
C TRP A 175 -2.17 14.52 2.69
N SER A 176 -1.77 15.30 3.70
CA SER A 176 -1.12 16.57 3.46
C SER A 176 0.26 16.41 2.82
N SER A 177 0.68 17.38 2.00
CA SER A 177 2.00 17.39 1.37
C SER A 177 3.15 17.26 2.37
N ALA A 178 3.03 17.91 3.53
CA ALA A 178 4.04 17.81 4.59
C ALA A 178 4.13 16.40 5.17
N SER A 179 2.98 15.75 5.43
CA SER A 179 2.93 14.37 5.92
C SER A 179 3.51 13.40 4.88
N ILE A 180 3.11 13.53 3.60
CA ILE A 180 3.66 12.73 2.49
C ILE A 180 5.18 12.85 2.46
N SER A 181 5.71 14.08 2.41
CA SER A 181 7.16 14.32 2.32
C SER A 181 7.91 13.75 3.53
N THR A 182 7.35 13.89 4.75
CA THR A 182 7.97 13.36 5.97
C THR A 182 7.97 11.83 5.96
N THR A 183 6.88 11.20 5.56
CA THR A 183 6.77 9.73 5.52
C THR A 183 7.70 9.15 4.45
N VAL A 184 7.76 9.74 3.25
CA VAL A 184 8.71 9.33 2.22
C VAL A 184 10.16 9.45 2.73
N ALA A 185 10.52 10.57 3.37
CA ALA A 185 11.87 10.76 3.91
C ALA A 185 12.24 9.69 4.95
N SER A 186 11.28 9.18 5.72
CA SER A 186 11.53 8.15 6.74
C SER A 186 11.86 6.77 6.18
N ILE A 187 11.57 6.50 4.91
CA ILE A 187 11.80 5.19 4.27
C ILE A 187 12.93 5.23 3.22
N VAL A 188 13.38 6.41 2.83
CA VAL A 188 14.53 6.59 1.92
C VAL A 188 15.87 6.47 2.65
N SER A 189 15.86 6.55 3.98
CA SER A 189 17.06 6.59 4.85
C SER A 189 17.69 5.24 5.10
#